data_70284da6530af5430e4b3006e33b0a05
#
_entry.id   70284da6530af5430e4b3006e33b0a05
#
_cell.length_a   1.000
_cell.length_b   1.000
_cell.length_c   1.000
_cell.angle_alpha   90.00
_cell.angle_beta   90.00
_cell.angle_gamma   90.00
#
_symmetry.space_group_name_H-M   'P 1'
#
loop_
_entity.id
_entity.type
_entity.pdbx_description
1 polymer ?
#
loop_
_entity_poly.entity_id
_entity_poly.type
_entity_poly.pdbx_seq_one_letter_code
_entity_poly.pdbx_strand_id
1 'polypeptide(L)'
;MPFINGLTERTLHMSNAKRDVTRISHNTKIVATLGPGSNNVQLLEDMIRVGGLNVVRFNFSHGTPEFHQENARIVREAAKRAGQEIAILADLQGPKIRVGKIAGGSIELNKGETLVLDAALEGEGTRDAVGLDYRDLPNDVVAGDVLWLDDGLLTLTVESVDGSKIVTKVENSHVLKSNKGINKRGGGLSAGALTEKDFRDLKTAIAIGCDYLAISFVKSAEDLHIARAKVEEEMKGSTAVRPGLVSKIERVEAI
;
A
#
# COMPACT_ATOMS: atom_id res chain seq x y z
N MET A 1 0.18 66.31 19.91
CA MET A 1 0.27 64.93 19.28
C MET A 1 0.32 63.93 20.40
N PRO A 2 -0.68 63.09 20.56
CA PRO A 2 -0.51 61.81 21.23
C PRO A 2 -0.87 60.63 20.31
N PHE A 3 -0.05 59.59 20.40
CA PHE A 3 -0.17 58.35 19.67
C PHE A 3 -1.28 57.47 20.23
N ILE A 4 -2.04 56.87 19.32
CA ILE A 4 -3.13 55.96 19.58
C ILE A 4 -2.53 54.56 19.77
N ASN A 5 -2.66 53.96 20.96
CA ASN A 5 -2.54 52.54 21.17
C ASN A 5 -3.93 51.98 21.48
N GLY A 6 -4.43 51.13 20.61
CA GLY A 6 -5.72 50.44 20.80
C GLY A 6 -5.80 49.18 19.97
N LEU A 7 -4.98 48.19 20.32
CA LEU A 7 -5.20 46.82 19.86
C LEU A 7 -6.02 46.07 20.92
N THR A 8 -7.32 46.06 20.75
CA THR A 8 -8.24 45.25 21.55
C THR A 8 -8.05 43.77 21.17
N GLU A 9 -7.62 43.00 22.16
CA GLU A 9 -7.68 41.54 22.13
C GLU A 9 -9.13 41.10 21.87
N ARG A 10 -9.39 40.57 20.69
CA ARG A 10 -10.58 39.79 20.43
C ARG A 10 -10.38 38.39 20.99
N THR A 11 -10.77 38.18 22.22
CA THR A 11 -10.99 36.86 22.82
C THR A 11 -12.08 36.17 22.03
N LEU A 12 -11.72 35.22 21.21
CA LEU A 12 -12.66 34.30 20.57
C LEU A 12 -13.29 33.41 21.64
N HIS A 13 -14.44 33.84 22.17
CA HIS A 13 -15.33 32.96 22.89
C HIS A 13 -15.88 31.94 21.89
N MET A 14 -15.23 30.77 21.79
CA MET A 14 -15.84 29.58 21.19
C MET A 14 -16.98 29.17 22.12
N SER A 15 -18.19 29.58 21.80
CA SER A 15 -19.39 29.05 22.43
C SER A 15 -19.42 27.55 22.20
N ASN A 16 -19.50 26.76 23.28
CA ASN A 16 -19.82 25.34 23.30
C ASN A 16 -21.29 25.08 22.88
N ALA A 17 -21.68 25.55 21.72
CA ALA A 17 -22.88 25.08 21.07
C ALA A 17 -22.56 23.68 20.58
N LYS A 18 -23.16 22.66 21.20
CA LYS A 18 -23.25 21.32 20.64
C LYS A 18 -23.80 21.49 19.21
N ARG A 19 -22.91 21.48 18.21
CA ARG A 19 -23.35 21.36 16.83
C ARG A 19 -24.01 20.02 16.72
N ASP A 20 -25.33 20.06 16.58
CA ASP A 20 -26.13 18.91 16.15
C ASP A 20 -25.62 18.59 14.73
N VAL A 21 -24.64 17.69 14.66
CA VAL A 21 -24.07 17.24 13.39
C VAL A 21 -25.07 16.28 12.80
N THR A 22 -26.13 16.84 12.21
CA THR A 22 -26.99 16.09 11.32
C THR A 22 -26.08 15.36 10.33
N ARG A 23 -26.28 14.05 10.25
CA ARG A 23 -25.56 13.11 9.38
C ARG A 23 -25.38 13.74 8.01
N ILE A 24 -24.18 14.23 7.68
CA ILE A 24 -23.90 14.81 6.37
C ILE A 24 -23.95 13.66 5.37
N SER A 25 -25.10 13.50 4.72
CA SER A 25 -25.24 12.56 3.61
C SER A 25 -24.57 13.17 2.38
N HIS A 26 -23.34 12.73 2.09
CA HIS A 26 -22.67 13.10 0.84
C HIS A 26 -22.48 11.87 -0.04
N ASN A 27 -22.59 12.05 -1.35
CA ASN A 27 -22.43 10.96 -2.33
C ASN A 27 -20.97 10.50 -2.44
N THR A 28 -20.03 11.45 -2.40
CA THR A 28 -18.58 11.15 -2.39
C THR A 28 -18.19 10.57 -1.04
N LYS A 29 -17.47 9.45 -1.06
CA LYS A 29 -16.95 8.80 0.15
C LYS A 29 -15.47 9.09 0.30
N ILE A 30 -15.06 9.39 1.53
CA ILE A 30 -13.65 9.66 1.87
C ILE A 30 -13.02 8.38 2.41
N VAL A 31 -11.94 7.97 1.78
CA VAL A 31 -11.08 6.86 2.22
C VAL A 31 -9.77 7.43 2.74
N ALA A 32 -9.40 7.13 3.98
CA ALA A 32 -8.13 7.55 4.53
C ALA A 32 -7.31 6.35 5.02
N THR A 33 -6.01 6.36 4.74
CA THR A 33 -5.10 5.33 5.25
C THR A 33 -4.74 5.62 6.70
N LEU A 34 -4.94 4.64 7.58
CA LEU A 34 -4.48 4.72 8.96
C LEU A 34 -2.96 4.60 9.02
N GLY A 35 -2.35 5.51 9.73
CA GLY A 35 -0.90 5.55 9.93
C GLY A 35 -0.55 6.03 11.35
N PRO A 36 0.75 6.07 11.70
CA PRO A 36 1.19 6.44 13.06
C PRO A 36 0.67 7.79 13.55
N GLY A 37 0.44 8.75 12.62
CA GLY A 37 -0.10 10.06 12.94
C GLY A 37 -1.61 10.11 13.15
N SER A 38 -2.34 9.03 12.82
CA SER A 38 -3.81 9.02 12.85
C SER A 38 -4.42 7.84 13.64
N ASN A 39 -3.64 6.92 14.21
CA ASN A 39 -4.15 5.79 14.98
C ASN A 39 -4.50 6.18 16.43
N ASN A 40 -5.33 7.18 16.59
CA ASN A 40 -5.79 7.70 17.87
C ASN A 40 -7.31 7.84 17.86
N VAL A 41 -7.98 7.33 18.89
CA VAL A 41 -9.45 7.30 18.97
C VAL A 41 -10.05 8.71 18.84
N GLN A 42 -9.50 9.70 19.55
CA GLN A 42 -10.05 11.06 19.53
C GLN A 42 -9.92 11.72 18.15
N LEU A 43 -8.73 11.60 17.53
CA LEU A 43 -8.50 12.15 16.20
C LEU A 43 -9.39 11.48 15.16
N LEU A 44 -9.55 10.15 15.21
CA LEU A 44 -10.45 9.43 14.32
C LEU A 44 -11.91 9.82 14.54
N GLU A 45 -12.35 10.01 15.79
CA GLU A 45 -13.68 10.53 16.09
C GLU A 45 -13.91 11.90 15.43
N ASP A 46 -12.95 12.81 15.50
CA ASP A 46 -13.03 14.12 14.86
C ASP A 46 -13.02 14.01 13.32
N MET A 47 -12.18 13.12 12.75
CA MET A 47 -12.17 12.86 11.30
C MET A 47 -13.51 12.29 10.80
N ILE A 48 -14.18 11.47 11.61
CA ILE A 48 -15.49 10.91 11.29
C ILE A 48 -16.56 12.00 11.39
N ARG A 49 -16.64 12.71 12.51
CA ARG A 49 -17.70 13.67 12.78
C ARG A 49 -17.62 14.94 11.94
N VAL A 50 -16.41 15.48 11.78
CA VAL A 50 -16.17 16.77 11.13
C VAL A 50 -15.60 16.61 9.75
N GLY A 51 -14.67 15.65 9.57
CA GLY A 51 -13.99 15.40 8.30
C GLY A 51 -14.80 14.58 7.31
N GLY A 52 -15.90 13.93 7.75
CA GLY A 52 -16.75 13.10 6.88
C GLY A 52 -16.06 11.80 6.43
N LEU A 53 -15.10 11.28 7.21
CA LEU A 53 -14.45 10.02 6.94
C LEU A 53 -15.46 8.88 6.87
N ASN A 54 -15.36 8.03 5.83
CA ASN A 54 -16.29 6.92 5.60
C ASN A 54 -15.61 5.56 5.64
N VAL A 55 -14.34 5.49 5.19
CA VAL A 55 -13.59 4.24 5.09
C VAL A 55 -12.19 4.46 5.62
N VAL A 56 -11.74 3.59 6.52
CA VAL A 56 -10.34 3.55 6.97
C VAL A 56 -9.63 2.42 6.25
N ARG A 57 -8.58 2.77 5.50
CA ARG A 57 -7.74 1.80 4.80
C ARG A 57 -6.59 1.33 5.69
N PHE A 58 -6.47 0.01 5.84
CA PHE A 58 -5.34 -0.67 6.46
C PHE A 58 -4.40 -1.19 5.38
N ASN A 59 -3.17 -0.68 5.38
CA ASN A 59 -2.15 -1.11 4.42
C ASN A 59 -1.41 -2.35 4.95
N PHE A 60 -1.74 -3.52 4.45
CA PHE A 60 -1.13 -4.79 4.83
C PHE A 60 0.28 -5.02 4.26
N SER A 61 0.84 -4.06 3.52
CA SER A 61 2.28 -4.07 3.20
C SER A 61 3.16 -3.89 4.45
N HIS A 62 2.58 -3.42 5.55
CA HIS A 62 3.26 -3.11 6.81
C HIS A 62 2.44 -3.58 8.00
N GLY A 63 3.09 -3.75 9.14
CA GLY A 63 2.46 -4.14 10.39
C GLY A 63 2.38 -5.66 10.60
N THR A 64 2.01 -6.04 11.81
CA THR A 64 1.77 -7.43 12.21
C THR A 64 0.27 -7.69 12.38
N PRO A 65 -0.19 -8.94 12.50
CA PRO A 65 -1.59 -9.23 12.82
C PRO A 65 -2.10 -8.46 14.05
N GLU A 66 -1.30 -8.39 15.11
CA GLU A 66 -1.64 -7.71 16.38
C GLU A 66 -1.77 -6.19 16.17
N PHE A 67 -0.89 -5.60 15.34
CA PHE A 67 -0.97 -4.19 14.97
C PHE A 67 -2.30 -3.88 14.26
N HIS A 68 -2.71 -4.73 13.31
CA HIS A 68 -3.99 -4.55 12.61
C HIS A 68 -5.19 -4.79 13.50
N GLN A 69 -5.12 -5.73 14.45
CA GLN A 69 -6.17 -5.98 15.44
C GLN A 69 -6.36 -4.76 16.35
N GLU A 70 -5.29 -4.19 16.87
CA GLU A 70 -5.38 -3.00 17.72
C GLU A 70 -5.91 -1.78 16.95
N ASN A 71 -5.46 -1.58 15.72
CA ASN A 71 -5.99 -0.53 14.86
C ASN A 71 -7.48 -0.68 14.58
N ALA A 72 -7.96 -1.91 14.35
CA ALA A 72 -9.38 -2.17 14.14
C ALA A 72 -10.18 -1.83 15.41
N ARG A 73 -9.67 -2.18 16.60
CA ARG A 73 -10.28 -1.83 17.89
C ARG A 73 -10.40 -0.31 18.04
N ILE A 74 -9.33 0.44 17.70
CA ILE A 74 -9.31 1.90 17.77
C ILE A 74 -10.35 2.50 16.82
N VAL A 75 -10.43 2.02 15.58
CA VAL A 75 -11.41 2.49 14.57
C VAL A 75 -12.84 2.24 15.00
N ARG A 76 -13.15 1.02 15.48
CA ARG A 76 -14.51 0.65 15.95
C ARG A 76 -14.91 1.46 17.18
N GLU A 77 -13.98 1.74 18.11
CA GLU A 77 -14.23 2.62 19.27
C GLU A 77 -14.52 4.06 18.84
N ALA A 78 -13.73 4.61 17.91
CA ALA A 78 -13.95 5.96 17.38
C ALA A 78 -15.31 6.08 16.66
N ALA A 79 -15.66 5.08 15.84
CA ALA A 79 -16.95 5.01 15.14
C ALA A 79 -18.12 5.00 16.13
N LYS A 80 -18.02 4.16 17.18
CA LYS A 80 -19.02 4.10 18.26
C LYS A 80 -19.19 5.46 18.95
N ARG A 81 -18.10 6.15 19.30
CA ARG A 81 -18.15 7.48 19.92
C ARG A 81 -18.75 8.52 18.98
N ALA A 82 -18.41 8.44 17.70
CA ALA A 82 -18.95 9.31 16.67
C ALA A 82 -20.45 9.04 16.39
N GLY A 83 -20.99 7.89 16.76
CA GLY A 83 -22.33 7.45 16.43
C GLY A 83 -22.53 7.23 14.94
N GLN A 84 -21.48 6.81 14.23
CA GLN A 84 -21.49 6.59 12.77
C GLN A 84 -20.79 5.26 12.42
N GLU A 85 -21.27 4.61 11.35
CA GLU A 85 -20.64 3.42 10.81
C GLU A 85 -19.44 3.82 9.92
N ILE A 86 -18.31 3.15 10.14
CA ILE A 86 -17.08 3.33 9.37
C ILE A 86 -16.63 1.99 8.83
N ALA A 87 -16.43 1.93 7.51
CA ALA A 87 -15.91 0.73 6.89
C ALA A 87 -14.39 0.60 7.08
N ILE A 88 -13.92 -0.65 7.22
CA ILE A 88 -12.49 -1.00 7.20
C ILE A 88 -12.19 -1.67 5.86
N LEU A 89 -11.26 -1.09 5.11
CA LEU A 89 -10.71 -1.63 3.88
C LEU A 89 -9.34 -2.24 4.18
N ALA A 90 -9.22 -3.55 4.12
CA ALA A 90 -7.94 -4.26 4.19
C ALA A 90 -7.31 -4.32 2.79
N ASP A 91 -6.19 -3.63 2.59
CA ASP A 91 -5.48 -3.56 1.31
C ASP A 91 -4.28 -4.50 1.33
N LEU A 92 -4.41 -5.65 0.67
CA LEU A 92 -3.38 -6.67 0.58
C LEU A 92 -2.21 -6.19 -0.27
N GLN A 93 -0.98 -6.63 0.09
CA GLN A 93 0.23 -6.17 -0.56
C GLN A 93 0.32 -6.61 -2.02
N GLY A 94 -0.08 -7.84 -2.34
CA GLY A 94 0.17 -8.46 -3.62
C GLY A 94 1.66 -8.73 -3.89
N PRO A 95 2.00 -9.15 -5.12
CA PRO A 95 3.36 -9.47 -5.53
C PRO A 95 4.17 -8.20 -5.81
N LYS A 96 4.42 -7.39 -4.79
CA LYS A 96 5.26 -6.21 -4.94
C LYS A 96 6.72 -6.64 -5.07
N ILE A 97 7.23 -6.60 -6.28
CA ILE A 97 8.63 -6.91 -6.59
C ILE A 97 9.52 -5.76 -6.10
N ARG A 98 10.61 -6.10 -5.42
CA ARG A 98 11.54 -5.13 -4.85
C ARG A 98 12.99 -5.54 -5.08
N VAL A 99 13.87 -4.55 -5.15
CA VAL A 99 15.30 -4.79 -4.93
C VAL A 99 15.56 -5.19 -3.48
N GLY A 100 16.56 -6.02 -3.27
CA GLY A 100 17.02 -6.44 -1.96
C GLY A 100 17.63 -5.32 -1.13
N LYS A 101 18.26 -5.71 -0.03
CA LYS A 101 19.07 -4.78 0.78
C LYS A 101 20.33 -4.38 0.01
N ILE A 102 20.79 -3.16 0.22
CA ILE A 102 21.99 -2.59 -0.37
C ILE A 102 22.96 -2.22 0.76
N ALA A 103 24.22 -2.56 0.63
CA ALA A 103 25.28 -2.20 1.57
C ALA A 103 25.33 -0.67 1.75
N GLY A 104 25.34 -0.21 2.98
CA GLY A 104 25.23 1.22 3.28
C GLY A 104 23.87 1.83 3.02
N GLY A 105 22.85 1.02 2.68
CA GLY A 105 21.44 1.45 2.51
C GLY A 105 21.08 2.01 1.13
N SER A 106 22.06 2.44 0.33
CA SER A 106 21.82 3.00 -1.01
C SER A 106 23.08 2.97 -1.89
N ILE A 107 22.85 3.05 -3.21
CA ILE A 107 23.90 3.21 -4.22
C ILE A 107 23.56 4.38 -5.15
N GLU A 108 24.58 5.14 -5.54
CA GLU A 108 24.46 6.14 -6.58
C GLU A 108 24.74 5.50 -7.94
N LEU A 109 23.80 5.67 -8.87
CA LEU A 109 23.86 5.15 -10.23
C LEU A 109 23.84 6.32 -11.22
N ASN A 110 24.75 6.29 -12.19
CA ASN A 110 24.82 7.31 -13.21
C ASN A 110 24.30 6.78 -14.54
N LYS A 111 23.71 7.66 -15.33
CA LYS A 111 23.26 7.32 -16.69
C LYS A 111 24.38 6.69 -17.50
N GLY A 112 24.05 5.56 -18.16
CA GLY A 112 24.96 4.81 -19.02
C GLY A 112 25.75 3.72 -18.29
N GLU A 113 25.69 3.65 -16.95
CA GLU A 113 26.31 2.56 -16.17
C GLU A 113 25.52 1.26 -16.31
N THR A 114 26.18 0.16 -15.98
CA THR A 114 25.55 -1.16 -15.90
C THR A 114 25.19 -1.46 -14.46
N LEU A 115 23.98 -1.99 -14.20
CA LEU A 115 23.57 -2.58 -12.95
C LEU A 115 23.07 -4.00 -13.21
N VAL A 116 23.57 -4.96 -12.44
CA VAL A 116 23.05 -6.34 -12.48
C VAL A 116 21.97 -6.51 -11.40
N LEU A 117 20.78 -6.97 -11.83
CA LEU A 117 19.75 -7.45 -10.91
C LEU A 117 19.91 -8.99 -10.84
N ASP A 118 20.24 -9.52 -9.66
CA ASP A 118 20.52 -10.96 -9.49
C ASP A 118 19.49 -11.61 -8.54
N ALA A 119 18.62 -12.45 -9.11
CA ALA A 119 17.60 -13.17 -8.37
C ALA A 119 18.14 -14.24 -7.40
N ALA A 120 19.42 -14.64 -7.54
CA ALA A 120 20.08 -15.58 -6.65
C ALA A 120 20.97 -14.90 -5.60
N LEU A 121 21.14 -13.57 -5.66
CA LEU A 121 21.97 -12.85 -4.70
C LEU A 121 21.34 -12.90 -3.30
N GLU A 122 22.05 -13.52 -2.38
CA GLU A 122 21.71 -13.51 -0.95
C GLU A 122 22.53 -12.45 -0.21
N GLY A 123 21.87 -11.73 0.72
CA GLY A 123 22.53 -10.70 1.51
C GLY A 123 22.41 -9.30 0.90
N GLU A 124 23.42 -8.45 1.18
CA GLU A 124 23.40 -7.06 0.73
C GLU A 124 24.05 -6.91 -0.64
N GLY A 125 23.35 -6.21 -1.53
CA GLY A 125 23.85 -5.85 -2.84
C GLY A 125 24.86 -4.71 -2.78
N THR A 126 25.56 -4.52 -3.89
CA THR A 126 26.55 -3.46 -4.11
C THR A 126 26.22 -2.66 -5.36
N ARG A 127 27.11 -1.73 -5.76
CA ARG A 127 26.97 -0.98 -7.02
C ARG A 127 26.98 -1.89 -8.26
N ASP A 128 27.63 -3.06 -8.19
CA ASP A 128 27.76 -3.95 -9.35
C ASP A 128 26.53 -4.86 -9.49
N ALA A 129 25.95 -5.31 -8.37
CA ALA A 129 24.78 -6.17 -8.37
C ALA A 129 23.90 -5.95 -7.14
N VAL A 130 22.58 -6.02 -7.34
CA VAL A 130 21.57 -5.97 -6.27
C VAL A 130 20.66 -7.19 -6.36
N GLY A 131 20.26 -7.72 -5.21
CA GLY A 131 19.32 -8.84 -5.12
C GLY A 131 17.89 -8.44 -5.46
N LEU A 132 17.03 -9.45 -5.62
CA LEU A 132 15.60 -9.34 -5.89
C LEU A 132 14.83 -10.24 -4.92
N ASP A 133 13.65 -9.79 -4.48
CA ASP A 133 12.72 -10.62 -3.72
C ASP A 133 11.84 -11.52 -4.63
N TYR A 134 11.77 -11.23 -5.92
CA TYR A 134 11.05 -12.03 -6.92
C TYR A 134 12.02 -12.80 -7.81
N ARG A 135 12.20 -14.09 -7.49
CA ARG A 135 13.21 -14.94 -8.13
C ARG A 135 12.89 -15.29 -9.58
N ASP A 136 11.64 -15.16 -10.01
CA ASP A 136 11.21 -15.46 -11.37
C ASP A 136 11.34 -14.26 -12.33
N LEU A 137 11.75 -13.08 -11.87
CA LEU A 137 11.94 -11.93 -12.74
C LEU A 137 12.82 -12.20 -13.97
N PRO A 138 13.93 -12.97 -13.88
CA PRO A 138 14.73 -13.31 -15.06
C PRO A 138 13.97 -14.08 -16.14
N ASN A 139 12.94 -14.86 -15.76
CA ASN A 139 12.09 -15.60 -16.69
C ASN A 139 11.02 -14.71 -17.34
N ASP A 140 10.73 -13.55 -16.75
CA ASP A 140 9.67 -12.64 -17.17
C ASP A 140 10.18 -11.49 -18.03
N VAL A 141 11.52 -11.36 -18.22
CA VAL A 141 12.10 -10.23 -18.95
C VAL A 141 13.02 -10.73 -20.07
N VAL A 142 13.11 -9.92 -21.12
CA VAL A 142 14.00 -10.14 -22.26
C VAL A 142 14.77 -8.87 -22.60
N ALA A 143 15.84 -9.01 -23.38
CA ALA A 143 16.59 -7.84 -23.87
C ALA A 143 15.67 -6.83 -24.58
N GLY A 144 15.81 -5.56 -24.22
CA GLY A 144 14.97 -4.45 -24.69
C GLY A 144 13.82 -4.10 -23.74
N ASP A 145 13.48 -4.95 -22.78
CA ASP A 145 12.48 -4.60 -21.76
C ASP A 145 12.95 -3.43 -20.89
N VAL A 146 12.00 -2.65 -20.41
CA VAL A 146 12.25 -1.49 -19.55
C VAL A 146 11.72 -1.78 -18.15
N LEU A 147 12.57 -1.61 -17.14
CA LEU A 147 12.22 -1.72 -15.74
C LEU A 147 12.22 -0.33 -15.09
N TRP A 148 11.17 -0.04 -14.36
CA TRP A 148 11.04 1.15 -13.54
C TRP A 148 11.23 0.81 -12.07
N LEU A 149 12.19 1.45 -11.43
CA LEU A 149 12.48 1.29 -10.02
C LEU A 149 12.13 2.57 -9.26
N ASP A 150 11.89 2.45 -7.95
CA ASP A 150 11.58 3.57 -7.05
C ASP A 150 10.45 4.46 -7.61
N ASP A 151 9.32 3.82 -7.93
CA ASP A 151 8.11 4.48 -8.47
C ASP A 151 8.36 5.25 -9.80
N GLY A 152 9.33 4.75 -10.60
CA GLY A 152 9.69 5.32 -11.91
C GLY A 152 10.78 6.38 -11.87
N LEU A 153 11.37 6.66 -10.70
CA LEU A 153 12.46 7.61 -10.55
C LEU A 153 13.77 7.09 -11.17
N LEU A 154 13.93 5.76 -11.26
CA LEU A 154 15.04 5.11 -11.95
C LEU A 154 14.50 4.22 -13.06
N THR A 155 15.05 4.39 -14.26
CA THR A 155 14.74 3.58 -15.44
C THR A 155 15.94 2.74 -15.82
N LEU A 156 15.72 1.44 -15.97
CA LEU A 156 16.72 0.49 -16.46
C LEU A 156 16.22 -0.15 -17.74
N THR A 157 17.10 -0.32 -18.74
CA THR A 157 16.85 -1.13 -19.94
C THR A 157 17.56 -2.47 -19.79
N VAL A 158 16.86 -3.57 -19.98
CA VAL A 158 17.44 -4.92 -19.97
C VAL A 158 18.32 -5.08 -21.22
N GLU A 159 19.60 -5.40 -21.03
CA GLU A 159 20.54 -5.69 -22.10
C GLU A 159 20.63 -7.19 -22.37
N SER A 160 20.67 -8.01 -21.33
CA SER A 160 20.68 -9.47 -21.44
C SER A 160 20.20 -10.14 -20.16
N VAL A 161 19.85 -11.43 -20.27
CA VAL A 161 19.53 -12.30 -19.14
C VAL A 161 20.44 -13.52 -19.21
N ASP A 162 21.12 -13.84 -18.11
CA ASP A 162 21.98 -15.01 -17.97
C ASP A 162 21.68 -15.71 -16.63
N GLY A 163 20.94 -16.81 -16.68
CA GLY A 163 20.47 -17.53 -15.51
C GLY A 163 19.66 -16.65 -14.57
N SER A 164 20.15 -16.41 -13.36
CA SER A 164 19.52 -15.55 -12.35
C SER A 164 19.79 -14.06 -12.55
N LYS A 165 20.68 -13.71 -13.47
CA LYS A 165 21.20 -12.35 -13.63
C LYS A 165 20.54 -11.63 -14.80
N ILE A 166 20.03 -10.44 -14.52
CA ILE A 166 19.51 -9.50 -15.50
C ILE A 166 20.51 -8.37 -15.61
N VAL A 167 21.22 -8.28 -16.71
CA VAL A 167 22.16 -7.19 -16.98
C VAL A 167 21.36 -6.01 -17.52
N THR A 168 21.47 -4.88 -16.87
CA THR A 168 20.70 -3.68 -17.25
C THR A 168 21.58 -2.48 -17.45
N LYS A 169 21.14 -1.57 -18.33
CA LYS A 169 21.70 -0.23 -18.54
C LYS A 169 20.88 0.80 -17.80
N VAL A 170 21.54 1.68 -17.08
CA VAL A 170 20.95 2.81 -16.36
C VAL A 170 20.63 3.94 -17.35
N GLU A 171 19.35 4.30 -17.48
CA GLU A 171 18.92 5.32 -18.46
C GLU A 171 18.91 6.75 -17.88
N ASN A 172 18.83 6.88 -16.55
CA ASN A 172 18.91 8.17 -15.87
C ASN A 172 19.60 8.03 -14.52
N SER A 173 20.34 9.07 -14.09
CA SER A 173 21.04 9.06 -12.80
C SER A 173 20.05 9.12 -11.64
N HIS A 174 20.27 8.30 -10.60
CA HIS A 174 19.43 8.23 -9.41
C HIS A 174 20.16 7.57 -8.22
N VAL A 175 19.74 7.89 -7.00
CA VAL A 175 20.19 7.20 -5.78
C VAL A 175 19.20 6.09 -5.44
N LEU A 176 19.53 4.84 -5.78
CA LEU A 176 18.69 3.69 -5.49
C LEU A 176 18.89 3.25 -4.03
N LYS A 177 17.80 3.22 -3.27
CA LYS A 177 17.77 2.75 -1.88
C LYS A 177 17.31 1.29 -1.79
N SER A 178 17.65 0.65 -0.66
CA SER A 178 17.19 -0.71 -0.32
C SER A 178 15.67 -0.84 -0.40
N ASN A 179 15.19 -2.01 -0.79
CA ASN A 179 13.78 -2.43 -0.80
C ASN A 179 12.84 -1.58 -1.69
N LYS A 180 13.38 -0.87 -2.68
CA LYS A 180 12.58 -0.11 -3.64
C LYS A 180 11.88 -1.02 -4.64
N GLY A 181 10.65 -0.62 -5.02
CA GLY A 181 9.81 -1.38 -5.94
C GLY A 181 10.39 -1.44 -7.34
N ILE A 182 10.08 -2.53 -8.05
CA ILE A 182 10.38 -2.74 -9.46
C ILE A 182 9.07 -2.96 -10.20
N ASN A 183 8.89 -2.28 -11.32
CA ASN A 183 7.79 -2.49 -12.27
C ASN A 183 8.34 -2.73 -13.67
N LYS A 184 7.75 -3.66 -14.42
CA LYS A 184 8.06 -3.84 -15.84
C LYS A 184 7.11 -2.98 -16.67
N ARG A 185 7.67 -2.15 -17.56
CA ARG A 185 6.89 -1.38 -18.53
C ARG A 185 6.13 -2.32 -19.46
N GLY A 186 4.82 -2.10 -19.61
CA GLY A 186 3.98 -2.93 -20.47
C GLY A 186 3.50 -4.24 -19.82
N GLY A 187 3.82 -4.51 -18.54
CA GLY A 187 3.36 -5.70 -17.84
C GLY A 187 4.11 -6.99 -18.21
N GLY A 188 3.40 -8.12 -18.21
CA GLY A 188 3.94 -9.44 -18.59
C GLY A 188 4.71 -10.16 -17.47
N LEU A 189 4.48 -9.79 -16.21
CA LEU A 189 5.04 -10.53 -15.08
C LEU A 189 4.15 -11.74 -14.76
N SER A 190 4.75 -12.92 -14.56
CA SER A 190 4.03 -14.16 -14.32
C SER A 190 3.46 -14.27 -12.90
N ALA A 191 3.98 -13.50 -11.94
CA ALA A 191 3.51 -13.48 -10.55
C ALA A 191 1.98 -13.34 -10.44
N GLY A 192 1.34 -14.26 -9.69
CA GLY A 192 -0.09 -14.17 -9.36
C GLY A 192 -0.39 -12.95 -8.49
N ALA A 193 -1.64 -12.50 -8.44
CA ALA A 193 -2.04 -11.34 -7.64
C ALA A 193 -1.99 -11.60 -6.13
N LEU A 194 -2.07 -12.87 -5.70
CA LEU A 194 -2.04 -13.27 -4.29
C LEU A 194 -0.79 -14.07 -3.98
N THR A 195 -0.06 -13.65 -2.96
CA THR A 195 1.12 -14.32 -2.42
C THR A 195 0.76 -15.13 -1.18
N GLU A 196 1.69 -15.99 -0.71
CA GLU A 196 1.54 -16.68 0.57
C GLU A 196 1.36 -15.72 1.76
N LYS A 197 1.98 -14.53 1.68
CA LYS A 197 1.76 -13.47 2.66
C LYS A 197 0.32 -12.98 2.62
N ASP A 198 -0.21 -12.74 1.41
CA ASP A 198 -1.58 -12.25 1.25
C ASP A 198 -2.62 -13.26 1.76
N PHE A 199 -2.39 -14.55 1.62
CA PHE A 199 -3.26 -15.58 2.22
C PHE A 199 -3.25 -15.54 3.76
N ARG A 200 -2.11 -15.26 4.39
CA ARG A 200 -2.04 -15.07 5.84
C ARG A 200 -2.71 -13.76 6.27
N ASP A 201 -2.48 -12.68 5.52
CA ASP A 201 -3.05 -11.36 5.78
C ASP A 201 -4.58 -11.36 5.60
N LEU A 202 -5.09 -12.11 4.64
CA LEU A 202 -6.53 -12.31 4.41
C LEU A 202 -7.21 -12.90 5.67
N LYS A 203 -6.58 -13.89 6.32
CA LYS A 203 -7.10 -14.43 7.59
C LYS A 203 -7.19 -13.36 8.68
N THR A 204 -6.15 -12.53 8.80
CA THR A 204 -6.13 -11.40 9.73
C THR A 204 -7.21 -10.39 9.38
N ALA A 205 -7.38 -10.05 8.08
CA ALA A 205 -8.39 -9.13 7.60
C ALA A 205 -9.82 -9.60 7.94
N ILE A 206 -10.10 -10.90 7.77
CA ILE A 206 -11.38 -11.50 8.18
C ILE A 206 -11.54 -11.44 9.71
N ALA A 207 -10.50 -11.80 10.47
CA ALA A 207 -10.55 -11.83 11.93
C ALA A 207 -10.82 -10.45 12.55
N ILE A 208 -10.33 -9.37 11.94
CA ILE A 208 -10.63 -7.99 12.39
C ILE A 208 -11.99 -7.47 11.92
N GLY A 209 -12.74 -8.26 11.16
CA GLY A 209 -14.05 -7.86 10.62
C GLY A 209 -13.94 -6.73 9.61
N CYS A 210 -13.04 -6.86 8.60
CA CYS A 210 -12.97 -5.89 7.52
C CYS A 210 -14.24 -5.93 6.67
N ASP A 211 -14.66 -4.77 6.18
CA ASP A 211 -15.84 -4.62 5.32
C ASP A 211 -15.48 -4.81 3.84
N TYR A 212 -14.24 -4.49 3.48
CA TYR A 212 -13.69 -4.63 2.13
C TYR A 212 -12.29 -5.25 2.17
N LEU A 213 -12.00 -6.09 1.18
CA LEU A 213 -10.69 -6.69 0.93
C LEU A 213 -10.22 -6.26 -0.46
N ALA A 214 -9.16 -5.45 -0.52
CA ALA A 214 -8.59 -4.99 -1.77
C ALA A 214 -7.45 -5.92 -2.21
N ILE A 215 -7.54 -6.39 -3.45
CA ILE A 215 -6.58 -7.27 -4.11
C ILE A 215 -5.70 -6.43 -5.02
N SER A 216 -4.41 -6.35 -4.70
CA SER A 216 -3.42 -5.60 -5.47
C SER A 216 -2.94 -6.38 -6.69
N PHE A 217 -2.56 -5.66 -7.74
CA PHE A 217 -1.94 -6.21 -8.95
C PHE A 217 -2.75 -7.30 -9.64
N VAL A 218 -4.08 -7.18 -9.66
CA VAL A 218 -4.97 -8.10 -10.39
C VAL A 218 -4.62 -8.11 -11.87
N LYS A 219 -4.55 -9.30 -12.46
CA LYS A 219 -4.32 -9.50 -13.91
C LYS A 219 -5.60 -9.88 -14.64
N SER A 220 -6.45 -10.65 -13.98
CA SER A 220 -7.65 -11.22 -14.60
C SER A 220 -8.75 -11.48 -13.56
N ALA A 221 -9.94 -11.84 -14.03
CA ALA A 221 -11.04 -12.26 -13.18
C ALA A 221 -10.69 -13.47 -12.30
N GLU A 222 -9.78 -14.34 -12.75
CA GLU A 222 -9.36 -15.54 -12.01
C GLU A 222 -8.70 -15.17 -10.66
N ASP A 223 -7.90 -14.10 -10.61
CA ASP A 223 -7.31 -13.64 -9.35
C ASP A 223 -8.39 -13.30 -8.32
N LEU A 224 -9.52 -12.70 -8.75
CA LEU A 224 -10.65 -12.41 -7.87
C LEU A 224 -11.44 -13.67 -7.49
N HIS A 225 -11.54 -14.67 -8.39
CA HIS A 225 -12.16 -15.94 -8.06
C HIS A 225 -11.35 -16.69 -6.99
N ILE A 226 -10.02 -16.70 -7.11
CA ILE A 226 -9.11 -17.27 -6.09
C ILE A 226 -9.29 -16.56 -4.75
N ALA A 227 -9.29 -15.22 -4.75
CA ALA A 227 -9.50 -14.44 -3.53
C ALA A 227 -10.86 -14.75 -2.90
N ARG A 228 -11.93 -14.82 -3.69
CA ARG A 228 -13.29 -15.14 -3.23
C ARG A 228 -13.37 -16.53 -2.64
N ALA A 229 -12.83 -17.53 -3.33
CA ALA A 229 -12.78 -18.90 -2.84
C ALA A 229 -12.05 -19.00 -1.50
N LYS A 230 -10.96 -18.21 -1.33
CA LYS A 230 -10.22 -18.20 -0.08
C LYS A 230 -11.00 -17.55 1.06
N VAL A 231 -11.72 -16.45 0.79
CA VAL A 231 -12.63 -15.83 1.77
C VAL A 231 -13.73 -16.82 2.19
N GLU A 232 -14.35 -17.54 1.24
CA GLU A 232 -15.38 -18.54 1.51
C GLU A 232 -14.84 -19.70 2.38
N GLU A 233 -13.61 -20.14 2.09
CA GLU A 233 -12.95 -21.20 2.88
C GLU A 233 -12.72 -20.75 4.33
N GLU A 234 -12.14 -19.56 4.52
CA GLU A 234 -11.82 -19.05 5.87
C GLU A 234 -13.08 -18.68 6.68
N MET A 235 -14.18 -18.34 6.02
CA MET A 235 -15.45 -18.01 6.66
C MET A 235 -16.44 -19.18 6.71
N LYS A 236 -15.99 -20.40 6.42
CA LYS A 236 -16.86 -21.59 6.45
C LYS A 236 -17.45 -21.79 7.85
N GLY A 237 -18.79 -21.87 7.90
CA GLY A 237 -19.52 -21.98 9.16
C GLY A 237 -19.72 -20.67 9.93
N SER A 238 -19.17 -19.56 9.47
CA SER A 238 -19.41 -18.23 10.05
C SER A 238 -20.72 -17.64 9.54
N THR A 239 -21.45 -16.94 10.43
CA THR A 239 -22.62 -16.13 10.09
C THR A 239 -22.28 -14.66 9.84
N ALA A 240 -20.99 -14.28 9.96
CA ALA A 240 -20.55 -12.91 9.70
C ALA A 240 -20.71 -12.54 8.23
N VAL A 241 -20.88 -11.25 7.97
CA VAL A 241 -20.95 -10.72 6.60
C VAL A 241 -19.58 -10.87 5.94
N ARG A 242 -19.59 -11.39 4.71
CA ARG A 242 -18.37 -11.52 3.90
C ARG A 242 -17.92 -10.15 3.42
N PRO A 243 -16.60 -9.86 3.42
CA PRO A 243 -16.09 -8.62 2.88
C PRO A 243 -16.35 -8.50 1.38
N GLY A 244 -16.67 -7.29 0.94
CA GLY A 244 -16.68 -6.96 -0.49
C GLY A 244 -15.26 -7.00 -1.06
N LEU A 245 -15.08 -7.55 -2.28
CA LEU A 245 -13.79 -7.52 -2.96
C LEU A 245 -13.63 -6.24 -3.76
N VAL A 246 -12.47 -5.61 -3.67
CA VAL A 246 -12.05 -4.46 -4.46
C VAL A 246 -10.87 -4.89 -5.34
N SER A 247 -11.06 -4.85 -6.66
CA SER A 247 -9.99 -5.10 -7.62
C SER A 247 -9.17 -3.82 -7.81
N LYS A 248 -7.87 -3.88 -7.56
CA LYS A 248 -6.94 -2.79 -7.86
C LYS A 248 -6.34 -3.00 -9.25
N ILE A 249 -6.75 -2.14 -10.18
CA ILE A 249 -6.28 -2.19 -11.57
C ILE A 249 -4.96 -1.43 -11.66
N GLU A 250 -3.86 -2.16 -11.51
CA GLU A 250 -2.50 -1.63 -11.44
C GLU A 250 -1.58 -2.23 -12.54
N ARG A 251 -2.14 -3.11 -13.37
CA ARG A 251 -1.46 -3.80 -14.48
C ARG A 251 -2.22 -3.63 -15.76
N VAL A 252 -1.50 -3.58 -16.88
CA VAL A 252 -2.08 -3.50 -18.23
C VAL A 252 -2.93 -4.71 -18.55
N GLU A 253 -2.53 -5.89 -18.06
CA GLU A 253 -3.24 -7.16 -18.30
C GLU A 253 -4.65 -7.20 -17.71
N ALA A 254 -4.97 -6.31 -16.78
CA ALA A 254 -6.30 -6.20 -16.16
C ALA A 254 -7.30 -5.36 -16.95
N ILE A 255 -6.87 -4.74 -18.05
CA ILE A 255 -7.67 -3.90 -18.94
C ILE A 255 -8.02 -4.68 -20.19
#